data_294c85cd96c584a0bebc6f98389683f9
#
_entry.id   294c85cd96c584a0bebc6f98389683f9
#
_cell.length_a   1.000
_cell.length_b   1.000
_cell.length_c   1.000
_cell.angle_alpha   90.00
_cell.angle_beta   90.00
_cell.angle_gamma   90.00
#
_symmetry.space_group_name_H-M   'P 1'
#
loop_
_entity.id
_entity.type
_entity.pdbx_description
1 polymer ?
#
loop_
_entity_poly.entity_id
_entity_poly.type
_entity_poly.pdbx_seq_one_letter_code
_entity_poly.pdbx_strand_id
1 'polypeptide(L)'
;MIRLFLSTLAIVSLPFMAEIPNVDDLPINQIQVIGSHNSYKQSIDPVLFKFIQQKDSAGSKKIDYSHITLSQQLDLGLRDLEIDVYADTKGGKYAHPKGLAWAPGQEPFDKDGVMNEPGFKVLHIQDIDFRSNCLTFKQCLQELRQWSDAHKDHEVVFITMNAKDERMKKPYYTV
;
A
#
# COMPACT_ATOMS: atom_id res chain seq x y z
N MET A 1 -58.50 43.29 -42.24
CA MET A 1 -57.38 43.32 -41.23
C MET A 1 -57.47 42.00 -40.43
N ILE A 2 -56.55 41.06 -40.76
CA ILE A 2 -56.46 39.77 -40.05
C ILE A 2 -55.36 39.92 -39.03
N ARG A 3 -55.69 39.79 -37.72
CA ARG A 3 -54.69 39.77 -36.64
C ARG A 3 -54.23 38.31 -36.39
N LEU A 4 -52.98 38.02 -36.75
CA LEU A 4 -52.31 36.76 -36.41
C LEU A 4 -51.87 36.82 -34.93
N PHE A 5 -52.41 35.94 -34.09
CA PHE A 5 -51.87 35.69 -32.73
C PHE A 5 -50.77 34.66 -32.82
N LEU A 6 -49.50 35.08 -32.60
CA LEU A 6 -48.40 34.18 -32.36
C LEU A 6 -48.42 33.77 -30.89
N SER A 7 -48.78 32.56 -30.58
CA SER A 7 -48.60 31.97 -29.26
C SER A 7 -47.18 31.37 -29.16
N THR A 8 -46.34 32.02 -28.40
CA THR A 8 -44.99 31.51 -28.02
C THR A 8 -45.16 30.41 -26.99
N LEU A 9 -44.85 29.17 -27.40
CA LEU A 9 -44.77 28.02 -26.47
C LEU A 9 -43.38 28.09 -25.76
N ALA A 10 -43.36 28.45 -24.49
CA ALA A 10 -42.15 28.40 -23.66
C ALA A 10 -41.93 26.94 -23.25
N ILE A 11 -40.93 26.30 -23.82
CA ILE A 11 -40.45 24.99 -23.35
C ILE A 11 -39.62 25.23 -22.09
N VAL A 12 -40.17 24.97 -20.91
CA VAL A 12 -39.44 24.93 -19.65
C VAL A 12 -38.73 23.58 -19.59
N SER A 13 -37.43 23.57 -19.90
CA SER A 13 -36.56 22.43 -19.63
C SER A 13 -36.29 22.35 -18.12
N LEU A 14 -37.00 21.48 -17.43
CA LEU A 14 -36.63 21.09 -16.06
C LEU A 14 -35.28 20.39 -16.10
N PRO A 15 -34.27 20.82 -15.33
CA PRO A 15 -33.05 20.06 -15.22
C PRO A 15 -33.36 18.70 -14.60
N PHE A 16 -33.11 17.62 -15.33
CA PHE A 16 -33.14 16.28 -14.79
C PHE A 16 -31.99 16.16 -13.80
N MET A 17 -32.27 16.40 -12.51
CA MET A 17 -31.33 16.13 -11.43
C MET A 17 -31.31 14.62 -11.27
N ALA A 18 -30.32 13.96 -11.87
CA ALA A 18 -30.04 12.58 -11.54
C ALA A 18 -29.71 12.51 -10.04
N GLU A 19 -30.50 11.76 -9.29
CA GLU A 19 -30.16 11.45 -7.90
C GLU A 19 -28.77 10.79 -7.90
N ILE A 20 -27.83 11.38 -7.19
CA ILE A 20 -26.52 10.75 -6.93
C ILE A 20 -26.83 9.56 -6.01
N PRO A 21 -26.61 8.31 -6.44
CA PRO A 21 -26.87 7.16 -5.60
C PRO A 21 -26.05 7.26 -4.30
N ASN A 22 -26.65 6.85 -3.19
CA ASN A 22 -25.92 6.73 -1.93
C ASN A 22 -24.78 5.71 -2.14
N VAL A 23 -23.56 6.05 -1.75
CA VAL A 23 -22.39 5.17 -1.90
C VAL A 23 -22.60 3.84 -1.20
N ASP A 24 -23.32 3.83 -0.07
CA ASP A 24 -23.63 2.62 0.69
C ASP A 24 -24.53 1.61 -0.05
N ASP A 25 -25.27 2.08 -1.07
CA ASP A 25 -26.17 1.24 -1.87
C ASP A 25 -25.50 0.73 -3.16
N LEU A 26 -24.25 1.14 -3.43
CA LEU A 26 -23.54 0.73 -4.63
C LEU A 26 -22.96 -0.68 -4.48
N PRO A 27 -23.17 -1.58 -5.45
CA PRO A 27 -22.43 -2.83 -5.53
C PRO A 27 -20.91 -2.59 -5.61
N ILE A 28 -20.14 -3.43 -4.93
CA ILE A 28 -18.66 -3.28 -4.84
C ILE A 28 -17.97 -3.18 -6.22
N ASN A 29 -18.53 -3.82 -7.24
CA ASN A 29 -18.03 -3.77 -8.62
C ASN A 29 -18.36 -2.46 -9.37
N GLN A 30 -19.07 -1.53 -8.73
CA GLN A 30 -19.37 -0.20 -9.25
C GLN A 30 -18.59 0.90 -8.52
N ILE A 31 -17.75 0.52 -7.56
CA ILE A 31 -16.91 1.44 -6.81
C ILE A 31 -15.52 1.46 -7.43
N GLN A 32 -14.97 2.67 -7.64
CA GLN A 32 -13.59 2.89 -8.05
C GLN A 32 -12.88 3.68 -6.96
N VAL A 33 -11.73 3.18 -6.52
CA VAL A 33 -10.92 3.83 -5.50
C VAL A 33 -9.49 4.04 -5.99
N ILE A 34 -8.81 5.01 -5.41
CA ILE A 34 -7.37 5.20 -5.62
C ILE A 34 -6.63 4.37 -4.57
N GLY A 35 -5.61 3.65 -5.01
CA GLY A 35 -4.75 2.84 -4.15
C GLY A 35 -3.28 3.09 -4.37
N SER A 36 -2.45 2.42 -3.60
CA SER A 36 -1.01 2.41 -3.74
C SER A 36 -0.47 0.99 -3.86
N HIS A 37 0.57 0.82 -4.67
CA HIS A 37 1.31 -0.43 -4.84
C HIS A 37 2.41 -0.51 -3.77
N ASN A 38 2.55 -1.65 -3.10
CA ASN A 38 3.50 -1.83 -1.99
C ASN A 38 3.35 -0.76 -0.88
N SER A 39 2.14 -0.52 -0.44
CA SER A 39 1.75 0.59 0.44
C SER A 39 2.54 0.68 1.74
N TYR A 40 3.07 -0.43 2.21
CA TYR A 40 3.86 -0.60 3.43
C TYR A 40 5.34 -0.20 3.28
N LYS A 41 5.84 -0.06 2.04
CA LYS A 41 7.27 0.00 1.73
C LYS A 41 7.93 1.27 2.26
N GLN A 42 9.00 1.11 3.05
CA GLN A 42 9.94 2.16 3.39
C GLN A 42 11.12 2.20 2.41
N SER A 43 11.86 3.31 2.42
CA SER A 43 13.12 3.43 1.67
C SER A 43 14.11 2.35 2.12
N ILE A 44 14.85 1.82 1.16
CA ILE A 44 16.04 1.02 1.47
C ILE A 44 17.05 1.93 2.20
N ASP A 45 17.67 1.41 3.24
CA ASP A 45 18.71 2.17 3.96
C ASP A 45 19.79 2.67 2.99
N PRO A 46 20.20 3.94 3.05
CA PRO A 46 21.14 4.53 2.09
C PRO A 46 22.46 3.76 1.95
N VAL A 47 22.95 3.14 3.05
CA VAL A 47 24.18 2.34 3.03
C VAL A 47 23.98 1.07 2.20
N LEU A 48 22.86 0.37 2.40
CA LEU A 48 22.49 -0.80 1.62
C LEU A 48 22.14 -0.43 0.18
N PHE A 49 21.42 0.66 -0.02
CA PHE A 49 21.04 1.10 -1.36
C PHE A 49 22.26 1.39 -2.24
N LYS A 50 23.27 2.05 -1.70
CA LYS A 50 24.55 2.28 -2.39
C LYS A 50 25.23 0.97 -2.79
N PHE A 51 25.23 -0.03 -1.90
CA PHE A 51 25.76 -1.36 -2.20
C PHE A 51 25.00 -2.02 -3.36
N ILE A 52 23.66 -2.00 -3.33
CA ILE A 52 22.79 -2.56 -4.37
C ILE A 52 23.06 -1.85 -5.71
N GLN A 53 23.13 -0.52 -5.70
CA GLN A 53 23.35 0.30 -6.89
C GLN A 53 24.70 -0.03 -7.58
N GLN A 54 25.74 -0.32 -6.80
CA GLN A 54 27.04 -0.75 -7.34
C GLN A 54 26.98 -2.13 -8.00
N LYS A 55 26.10 -3.01 -7.54
CA LYS A 55 25.94 -4.38 -8.08
C LYS A 55 24.97 -4.43 -9.26
N ASP A 56 23.88 -3.65 -9.18
CA ASP A 56 22.82 -3.59 -10.20
C ASP A 56 22.21 -2.18 -10.25
N SER A 57 22.84 -1.31 -11.01
CA SER A 57 22.39 0.09 -11.15
C SER A 57 21.02 0.21 -11.84
N ALA A 58 20.68 -0.70 -12.73
CA ALA A 58 19.39 -0.67 -13.44
C ALA A 58 18.25 -1.19 -12.56
N GLY A 59 18.48 -2.29 -11.85
CA GLY A 59 17.51 -2.88 -10.94
C GLY A 59 17.24 -2.00 -9.72
N SER A 60 18.29 -1.35 -9.18
CA SER A 60 18.16 -0.48 -8.00
C SER A 60 17.18 0.66 -8.24
N LYS A 61 17.16 1.27 -9.43
CA LYS A 61 16.22 2.35 -9.77
C LYS A 61 14.75 1.94 -9.72
N LYS A 62 14.45 0.66 -9.92
CA LYS A 62 13.07 0.14 -9.92
C LYS A 62 12.50 0.00 -8.52
N ILE A 63 13.36 -0.07 -7.52
CA ILE A 63 13.01 -0.25 -6.11
C ILE A 63 13.32 0.98 -5.26
N ASP A 64 13.77 2.07 -5.89
CA ASP A 64 14.10 3.34 -5.24
C ASP A 64 12.85 4.20 -5.05
N TYR A 65 11.98 3.76 -4.18
CA TYR A 65 10.78 4.49 -3.76
C TYR A 65 10.34 4.07 -2.36
N SER A 66 9.50 4.89 -1.76
CA SER A 66 8.91 4.64 -0.44
C SER A 66 7.53 5.26 -0.33
N HIS A 67 6.79 4.83 0.67
CA HIS A 67 5.50 5.41 1.03
C HIS A 67 5.54 5.97 2.46
N ILE A 68 4.66 6.94 2.69
CA ILE A 68 4.26 7.36 4.04
C ILE A 68 3.50 6.24 4.73
N THR A 69 3.20 6.36 6.02
CA THR A 69 2.48 5.32 6.77
C THR A 69 1.11 5.00 6.16
N LEU A 70 0.56 3.83 6.47
CA LEU A 70 -0.75 3.42 5.94
C LEU A 70 -1.84 4.41 6.33
N SER A 71 -1.85 4.85 7.59
CA SER A 71 -2.80 5.86 8.10
C SER A 71 -2.70 7.19 7.35
N GLN A 72 -1.48 7.68 7.10
CA GLN A 72 -1.28 8.90 6.32
C GLN A 72 -1.76 8.77 4.86
N GLN A 73 -1.62 7.59 4.26
CA GLN A 73 -2.16 7.33 2.93
C GLN A 73 -3.70 7.37 2.93
N LEU A 74 -4.34 6.83 3.97
CA LEU A 74 -5.79 6.91 4.14
C LEU A 74 -6.26 8.37 4.38
N ASP A 75 -5.49 9.18 5.12
CA ASP A 75 -5.76 10.62 5.31
C ASP A 75 -5.70 11.39 3.99
N LEU A 76 -4.86 10.96 3.04
CA LEU A 76 -4.81 11.51 1.68
C LEU A 76 -5.97 11.05 0.79
N GLY A 77 -6.84 10.16 1.27
CA GLY A 77 -7.99 9.66 0.53
C GLY A 77 -7.76 8.36 -0.24
N LEU A 78 -6.60 7.68 -0.09
CA LEU A 78 -6.42 6.36 -0.66
C LEU A 78 -7.35 5.36 0.05
N ARG A 79 -7.90 4.41 -0.72
CA ARG A 79 -8.85 3.40 -0.22
C ARG A 79 -8.52 1.98 -0.66
N ASP A 80 -7.41 1.77 -1.38
CA ASP A 80 -6.86 0.44 -1.66
C ASP A 80 -5.36 0.42 -1.32
N LEU A 81 -4.98 -0.51 -0.45
CA LEU A 81 -3.61 -0.65 0.04
C LEU A 81 -3.10 -2.04 -0.27
N GLU A 82 -2.09 -2.14 -1.14
CA GLU A 82 -1.44 -3.41 -1.45
C GLU A 82 -0.37 -3.73 -0.42
N ILE A 83 -0.44 -4.96 0.13
CA ILE A 83 0.49 -5.45 1.17
C ILE A 83 1.03 -6.81 0.77
N ASP A 84 2.35 -6.90 0.54
CA ASP A 84 3.05 -8.16 0.35
C ASP A 84 3.21 -8.91 1.69
N VAL A 85 2.85 -10.18 1.71
CA VAL A 85 2.95 -11.00 2.92
C VAL A 85 3.75 -12.27 2.68
N TYR A 86 4.61 -12.60 3.62
CA TYR A 86 5.41 -13.82 3.65
C TYR A 86 5.04 -14.67 4.86
N ALA A 87 4.69 -15.91 4.65
CA ALA A 87 4.37 -16.83 5.74
C ALA A 87 5.63 -17.22 6.53
N ASP A 88 5.55 -17.04 7.85
CA ASP A 88 6.57 -17.44 8.81
C ASP A 88 5.93 -18.13 10.01
N THR A 89 5.62 -19.41 9.86
CA THR A 89 4.85 -20.18 10.84
C THR A 89 5.58 -20.44 12.15
N LYS A 90 6.91 -20.29 12.15
CA LYS A 90 7.75 -20.53 13.35
C LYS A 90 8.34 -19.26 13.93
N GLY A 91 8.36 -18.18 13.15
CA GLY A 91 9.10 -16.94 13.45
C GLY A 91 10.58 -17.04 13.10
N GLY A 92 11.21 -15.86 12.98
CA GLY A 92 12.65 -15.74 12.77
C GLY A 92 13.15 -15.93 11.34
N LYS A 93 12.33 -16.42 10.42
CA LYS A 93 12.76 -16.72 9.04
C LYS A 93 13.27 -15.47 8.29
N TYR A 94 12.73 -14.32 8.61
CA TYR A 94 13.05 -13.04 7.98
C TYR A 94 13.67 -12.01 8.95
N ALA A 95 14.03 -12.44 10.17
CA ALA A 95 14.57 -11.56 11.21
C ALA A 95 15.98 -11.05 10.92
N HIS A 96 16.75 -11.77 10.09
CA HIS A 96 18.15 -11.47 9.80
C HIS A 96 18.40 -11.33 8.29
N PRO A 97 17.90 -10.26 7.64
CA PRO A 97 18.15 -10.03 6.22
C PRO A 97 19.65 -9.91 5.95
N LYS A 98 20.14 -10.58 4.93
CA LYS A 98 21.59 -10.59 4.58
C LYS A 98 22.13 -9.20 4.24
N GLY A 99 21.26 -8.31 3.74
CA GLY A 99 21.61 -6.92 3.47
C GLY A 99 22.19 -6.17 4.67
N LEU A 100 21.83 -6.55 5.90
CA LEU A 100 22.43 -5.98 7.10
C LEU A 100 23.92 -6.33 7.23
N ALA A 101 24.29 -7.55 6.85
CA ALA A 101 25.70 -8.00 6.88
C ALA A 101 26.48 -7.49 5.65
N TRP A 102 25.85 -7.40 4.48
CA TRP A 102 26.51 -6.90 3.26
C TRP A 102 26.88 -5.42 3.32
N ALA A 103 26.11 -4.63 4.05
CA ALA A 103 26.28 -3.19 4.17
C ALA A 103 26.16 -2.77 5.65
N PRO A 104 27.19 -2.96 6.46
CA PRO A 104 27.16 -2.59 7.89
C PRO A 104 27.05 -1.08 8.08
N GLY A 105 26.49 -0.66 9.21
CA GLY A 105 26.29 0.75 9.56
C GLY A 105 24.91 1.29 9.17
N GLN A 106 23.98 0.38 8.84
CA GLN A 106 22.57 0.74 8.62
C GLN A 106 21.87 1.09 9.94
N GLU A 107 20.75 1.84 9.81
CA GLU A 107 19.83 2.02 10.93
C GLU A 107 19.31 0.67 11.45
N PRO A 108 19.09 0.53 12.77
CA PRO A 108 18.56 -0.69 13.34
C PRO A 108 17.30 -1.18 12.63
N PHE A 109 17.24 -2.48 12.37
CA PHE A 109 16.09 -3.20 11.86
C PHE A 109 15.44 -3.99 12.98
N ASP A 110 14.10 -4.04 13.01
CA ASP A 110 13.31 -4.82 13.98
C ASP A 110 13.74 -4.61 15.45
N LYS A 111 13.69 -3.36 15.92
CA LYS A 111 14.10 -2.99 17.29
C LYS A 111 13.32 -3.74 18.38
N ASP A 112 12.08 -4.09 18.10
CA ASP A 112 11.16 -4.74 19.03
C ASP A 112 11.16 -6.27 18.90
N GLY A 113 11.93 -6.83 17.96
CA GLY A 113 12.07 -8.27 17.76
C GLY A 113 10.84 -8.97 17.19
N VAL A 114 9.89 -8.23 16.59
CA VAL A 114 8.62 -8.78 16.07
C VAL A 114 8.82 -9.73 14.89
N MET A 115 9.95 -9.66 14.21
CA MET A 115 10.28 -10.59 13.13
C MET A 115 10.63 -12.00 13.65
N ASN A 116 10.90 -12.16 14.94
CA ASN A 116 11.13 -13.46 15.56
C ASN A 116 9.82 -14.18 15.94
N GLU A 117 8.69 -13.47 15.97
CA GLU A 117 7.40 -14.07 16.30
C GLU A 117 6.79 -14.82 15.09
N PRO A 118 5.98 -15.87 15.29
CA PRO A 118 5.23 -16.48 14.22
C PRO A 118 4.24 -15.51 13.56
N GLY A 119 3.95 -15.70 12.26
CA GLY A 119 2.94 -14.93 11.55
C GLY A 119 3.36 -14.46 10.16
N PHE A 120 2.52 -13.66 9.53
CA PHE A 120 2.84 -13.07 8.24
C PHE A 120 3.77 -11.86 8.42
N LYS A 121 4.89 -11.87 7.72
CA LYS A 121 5.86 -10.77 7.64
C LYS A 121 5.58 -9.90 6.43
N VAL A 122 5.83 -8.61 6.56
CA VAL A 122 5.57 -7.62 5.51
C VAL A 122 6.89 -7.02 5.04
N LEU A 123 7.28 -7.36 3.82
CA LEU A 123 8.49 -6.88 3.17
C LEU A 123 8.36 -7.05 1.66
N HIS A 124 9.10 -6.25 0.88
CA HIS A 124 9.05 -6.28 -0.58
C HIS A 124 9.96 -7.38 -1.14
N ILE A 125 11.27 -7.27 -0.91
CA ILE A 125 12.25 -8.26 -1.39
C ILE A 125 13.14 -8.68 -0.24
N GLN A 126 13.12 -9.97 0.05
CA GLN A 126 13.96 -10.57 1.07
C GLN A 126 15.45 -10.18 0.85
N ASP A 127 16.16 -9.90 1.91
CA ASP A 127 17.58 -9.55 1.97
C ASP A 127 17.97 -8.16 1.45
N ILE A 128 17.23 -7.50 0.57
CA ILE A 128 17.62 -6.22 -0.04
C ILE A 128 16.63 -5.08 0.14
N ASP A 129 15.33 -5.35 0.17
CA ASP A 129 14.27 -4.36 0.29
C ASP A 129 13.24 -4.83 1.33
N PHE A 130 13.70 -4.88 2.56
CA PHE A 130 13.00 -5.52 3.67
C PHE A 130 12.39 -4.53 4.67
N ARG A 131 12.65 -3.21 4.52
CA ARG A 131 12.11 -2.20 5.42
C ARG A 131 10.65 -1.91 5.10
N SER A 132 9.85 -1.80 6.16
CA SER A 132 8.41 -1.66 6.09
C SER A 132 7.90 -0.72 7.17
N ASN A 133 6.80 -0.01 6.92
CA ASN A 133 6.08 0.78 7.92
C ASN A 133 5.46 -0.11 9.02
N CYS A 134 5.14 -1.35 8.68
CA CYS A 134 4.65 -2.37 9.59
C CYS A 134 5.32 -3.72 9.24
N LEU A 135 6.23 -4.20 10.08
CA LEU A 135 7.02 -5.42 9.83
C LEU A 135 6.20 -6.71 9.83
N THR A 136 5.02 -6.69 10.43
CA THR A 136 4.09 -7.82 10.44
C THR A 136 2.71 -7.39 9.92
N PHE A 137 2.01 -8.29 9.25
CA PHE A 137 0.65 -8.03 8.77
C PHE A 137 -0.31 -7.67 9.93
N LYS A 138 -0.06 -8.24 11.11
CA LYS A 138 -0.79 -7.88 12.32
C LYS A 138 -0.63 -6.40 12.68
N GLN A 139 0.59 -5.86 12.62
CA GLN A 139 0.83 -4.43 12.87
C GLN A 139 0.15 -3.56 11.82
N CYS A 140 0.20 -3.93 10.53
CA CYS A 140 -0.53 -3.22 9.49
C CYS A 140 -2.03 -3.17 9.78
N LEU A 141 -2.64 -4.31 10.11
CA LEU A 141 -4.07 -4.37 10.46
C LEU A 141 -4.41 -3.58 11.73
N GLN A 142 -3.50 -3.54 12.71
CA GLN A 142 -3.68 -2.72 13.92
C GLN A 142 -3.67 -1.22 13.60
N GLU A 143 -2.74 -0.76 12.74
CA GLU A 143 -2.69 0.63 12.29
C GLU A 143 -3.98 1.01 11.55
N LEU A 144 -4.42 0.18 10.58
CA LEU A 144 -5.65 0.39 9.83
C LEU A 144 -6.88 0.41 10.76
N ARG A 145 -6.94 -0.48 11.74
CA ARG A 145 -8.02 -0.51 12.73
C ARG A 145 -8.05 0.76 13.56
N GLN A 146 -6.90 1.23 14.05
CA GLN A 146 -6.81 2.47 14.83
C GLN A 146 -7.28 3.68 14.02
N TRP A 147 -6.85 3.74 12.75
CA TRP A 147 -7.29 4.80 11.85
C TRP A 147 -8.81 4.76 11.62
N SER A 148 -9.36 3.58 11.30
CA SER A 148 -10.80 3.38 11.09
C SER A 148 -11.62 3.72 12.33
N ASP A 149 -11.15 3.36 13.52
CA ASP A 149 -11.83 3.68 14.76
C ASP A 149 -11.86 5.20 15.06
N ALA A 150 -10.90 5.95 14.53
CA ALA A 150 -10.84 7.42 14.64
C ALA A 150 -11.66 8.14 13.56
N HIS A 151 -11.99 7.47 12.44
CA HIS A 151 -12.67 8.06 11.27
C HIS A 151 -13.95 7.29 10.97
N LYS A 152 -14.98 7.44 11.80
CA LYS A 152 -16.21 6.59 11.77
C LYS A 152 -17.01 6.65 10.46
N ASP A 153 -16.88 7.74 9.72
CA ASP A 153 -17.64 7.98 8.47
C ASP A 153 -16.77 7.75 7.21
N HIS A 154 -15.67 6.96 7.33
CA HIS A 154 -14.83 6.65 6.18
C HIS A 154 -15.49 5.63 5.25
N GLU A 155 -15.23 5.76 3.96
CA GLU A 155 -15.59 4.76 2.96
C GLU A 155 -14.81 3.46 3.16
N VAL A 156 -15.29 2.39 2.51
CA VAL A 156 -14.65 1.07 2.56
C VAL A 156 -13.18 1.15 2.15
N VAL A 157 -12.31 0.55 2.95
CA VAL A 157 -10.89 0.38 2.66
C VAL A 157 -10.65 -1.05 2.16
N PHE A 158 -10.07 -1.15 0.98
CA PHE A 158 -9.65 -2.42 0.38
C PHE A 158 -8.21 -2.72 0.78
N ILE A 159 -7.93 -4.00 1.07
CA ILE A 159 -6.59 -4.49 1.32
C ILE A 159 -6.29 -5.56 0.26
N THR A 160 -5.45 -5.21 -0.70
CA THR A 160 -4.94 -6.15 -1.69
C THR A 160 -3.77 -6.90 -1.10
N MET A 161 -3.99 -8.15 -0.69
CA MET A 161 -2.95 -8.98 -0.10
C MET A 161 -2.22 -9.78 -1.19
N ASN A 162 -0.93 -9.50 -1.38
CA ASN A 162 -0.07 -10.23 -2.29
C ASN A 162 0.74 -11.29 -1.51
N ALA A 163 0.28 -12.55 -1.57
CA ALA A 163 0.93 -13.65 -0.87
C ALA A 163 2.18 -14.10 -1.61
N LYS A 164 3.34 -13.91 -0.98
CA LYS A 164 4.65 -14.31 -1.51
C LYS A 164 5.07 -15.65 -0.94
N ASP A 165 5.36 -16.60 -1.79
CA ASP A 165 5.91 -17.91 -1.41
C ASP A 165 7.26 -18.20 -2.09
N GLU A 166 7.76 -17.30 -2.90
CA GLU A 166 9.00 -17.45 -3.63
C GLU A 166 10.18 -17.66 -2.66
N ARG A 167 10.78 -18.84 -2.74
CA ARG A 167 12.10 -19.06 -2.16
C ARG A 167 13.12 -18.41 -3.07
N MET A 168 13.91 -17.49 -2.55
CA MET A 168 15.08 -16.98 -3.26
C MET A 168 15.97 -18.17 -3.63
N LYS A 169 15.90 -18.62 -4.87
CA LYS A 169 16.64 -19.78 -5.38
C LYS A 169 18.15 -19.54 -5.45
N LYS A 170 18.57 -18.26 -5.42
CA LYS A 170 19.98 -17.82 -5.35
C LYS A 170 20.05 -16.56 -4.51
N PRO A 171 21.13 -16.32 -3.76
CA PRO A 171 21.34 -15.00 -3.15
C PRO A 171 21.34 -13.96 -4.28
N TYR A 172 20.64 -12.86 -4.06
CA TYR A 172 20.52 -11.76 -5.04
C TYR A 172 21.91 -11.25 -5.45
N TYR A 173 22.85 -11.33 -4.52
CA TYR A 173 24.26 -11.01 -4.76
C TYR A 173 25.14 -12.06 -4.09
N THR A 174 26.12 -12.56 -4.82
CA THR A 174 27.26 -13.29 -4.24
C THR A 174 28.23 -12.24 -3.72
N VAL A 175 28.55 -12.32 -2.43
CA VAL A 175 29.63 -11.55 -1.79
C VAL A 175 30.94 -12.20 -2.11
#